data_069409143d23457959487fc0f23d96dd
#
_entry.id   069409143d23457959487fc0f23d96dd
#
_cell.length_a   1.000
_cell.length_b   1.000
_cell.length_c   1.000
_cell.angle_alpha   90.00
_cell.angle_beta   90.00
_cell.angle_gamma   90.00
#
_symmetry.space_group_name_H-M   'P 1'
#
loop_
_entity.id
_entity.type
_entity.pdbx_description
1 polymer ?
#
loop_
_entity_poly.entity_id
_entity_poly.type
_entity_poly.pdbx_seq_one_letter_code
_entity_poly.pdbx_strand_id
1 'polypeptide(L)'
;MDKIIYIHGLSSSGMSSTATNLRALLPECEVLSPDLPIAPDKAYDMLCRLCNEEQPRLLIGTSMGGMFAQQVRGYRKILVNPAFHVSAFMRTQLGIREFLNPRQDGATHYEITPDLCDAYQRMEENQFAGISDFDRENTYALFGTNDTLVQGFEEYTEHYQHATWFEGEHRLNPDVTKAIVVPLIKKILRQ
;
A
#
# COMPACT_ATOMS: atom_id res chain seq x y z
N MET A 1 -8.65 11.73 17.66
CA MET A 1 -8.73 10.40 17.00
C MET A 1 -7.54 10.28 16.08
N ASP A 2 -6.79 9.19 16.18
CA ASP A 2 -5.63 8.97 15.28
C ASP A 2 -6.11 8.71 13.86
N LYS A 3 -5.48 9.37 12.88
CA LYS A 3 -5.78 9.17 11.48
C LYS A 3 -4.82 8.16 10.86
N ILE A 4 -5.37 7.23 10.08
CA ILE A 4 -4.64 6.23 9.32
C ILE A 4 -5.04 6.37 7.86
N ILE A 5 -4.07 6.40 6.94
CA ILE A 5 -4.36 6.29 5.52
C ILE A 5 -4.04 4.88 5.06
N TYR A 6 -5.06 4.18 4.54
CA TYR A 6 -4.90 2.88 3.89
C TYR A 6 -4.84 3.07 2.37
N ILE A 7 -3.80 2.51 1.77
CA ILE A 7 -3.46 2.61 0.34
C ILE A 7 -3.61 1.24 -0.29
N HIS A 8 -4.60 1.11 -1.16
CA HIS A 8 -4.98 -0.15 -1.79
C HIS A 8 -4.05 -0.58 -2.93
N GLY A 9 -4.09 -1.87 -3.30
CA GLY A 9 -3.35 -2.43 -4.43
C GLY A 9 -3.97 -2.16 -5.79
N LEU A 10 -3.32 -2.66 -6.84
CA LEU A 10 -3.79 -2.56 -8.23
C LEU A 10 -5.19 -3.18 -8.39
N SER A 11 -6.00 -2.60 -9.24
CA SER A 11 -7.41 -3.00 -9.51
C SER A 11 -8.36 -2.90 -8.30
N SER A 12 -7.91 -2.41 -7.16
CA SER A 12 -8.71 -2.27 -5.94
C SER A 12 -9.25 -0.84 -5.79
N SER A 13 -9.84 -0.53 -4.63
CA SER A 13 -10.38 0.79 -4.31
C SER A 13 -10.35 1.08 -2.81
N GLY A 14 -10.72 2.31 -2.43
CA GLY A 14 -10.93 2.70 -1.05
C GLY A 14 -12.09 1.99 -0.34
N MET A 15 -12.90 1.25 -1.10
CA MET A 15 -14.01 0.43 -0.59
C MET A 15 -13.68 -1.07 -0.57
N SER A 16 -12.40 -1.42 -0.63
CA SER A 16 -11.94 -2.81 -0.53
C SER A 16 -12.32 -3.46 0.80
N SER A 17 -12.36 -4.79 0.83
CA SER A 17 -12.62 -5.56 2.06
C SER A 17 -11.59 -5.23 3.15
N THR A 18 -10.32 -5.04 2.79
CA THR A 18 -9.28 -4.65 3.75
C THR A 18 -9.56 -3.28 4.38
N ALA A 19 -9.94 -2.27 3.57
CA ALA A 19 -10.31 -0.95 4.08
C ALA A 19 -11.52 -1.03 5.03
N THR A 20 -12.53 -1.81 4.64
CA THR A 20 -13.75 -2.03 5.46
C THR A 20 -13.42 -2.73 6.78
N ASN A 21 -12.58 -3.77 6.73
CA ASN A 21 -12.14 -4.50 7.92
C ASN A 21 -11.33 -3.61 8.88
N LEU A 22 -10.42 -2.80 8.35
CA LEU A 22 -9.64 -1.88 9.18
C LEU A 22 -10.54 -0.88 9.90
N ARG A 23 -11.54 -0.28 9.22
CA ARG A 23 -12.52 0.62 9.86
C ARG A 23 -13.30 -0.08 10.97
N ALA A 24 -13.75 -1.30 10.73
CA ALA A 24 -14.52 -2.08 11.71
C ALA A 24 -13.68 -2.52 12.92
N LEU A 25 -12.39 -2.85 12.72
CA LEU A 25 -11.49 -3.35 13.75
C LEU A 25 -10.78 -2.25 14.55
N LEU A 26 -10.82 -1.01 14.07
CA LEU A 26 -10.17 0.16 14.67
C LEU A 26 -11.17 1.32 14.85
N PRO A 27 -12.26 1.11 15.61
CA PRO A 27 -13.28 2.15 15.80
C PRO A 27 -12.74 3.40 16.54
N GLU A 28 -11.59 3.28 17.21
CA GLU A 28 -10.87 4.37 17.85
C GLU A 28 -10.03 5.23 16.91
N CYS A 29 -9.88 4.81 15.64
CA CYS A 29 -9.11 5.50 14.60
C CYS A 29 -10.02 5.98 13.46
N GLU A 30 -9.62 7.05 12.79
CA GLU A 30 -10.19 7.44 11.50
C GLU A 30 -9.37 6.80 10.37
N VAL A 31 -9.95 5.82 9.66
CA VAL A 31 -9.28 5.15 8.55
C VAL A 31 -9.75 5.75 7.22
N LEU A 32 -8.92 6.59 6.64
CA LEU A 32 -9.07 7.15 5.30
C LEU A 32 -8.54 6.16 4.27
N SER A 33 -9.27 5.96 3.20
CA SER A 33 -8.84 5.11 2.09
C SER A 33 -9.34 5.72 0.79
N PRO A 34 -8.48 6.48 0.08
CA PRO A 34 -8.84 7.09 -1.19
C PRO A 34 -8.83 6.08 -2.32
N ASP A 35 -9.58 6.36 -3.38
CA ASP A 35 -9.42 5.70 -4.66
C ASP A 35 -8.22 6.28 -5.39
N LEU A 36 -7.20 5.47 -5.65
CA LEU A 36 -6.00 5.95 -6.35
C LEU A 36 -6.30 6.19 -7.83
N PRO A 37 -5.83 7.31 -8.41
CA PRO A 37 -5.69 7.44 -9.86
C PRO A 37 -4.83 6.31 -10.45
N ILE A 38 -5.11 5.92 -11.69
CA ILE A 38 -4.33 4.87 -12.36
C ILE A 38 -2.93 5.36 -12.72
N ALA A 39 -2.77 6.62 -13.11
CA ALA A 39 -1.47 7.21 -13.41
C ALA A 39 -0.65 7.37 -12.12
N PRO A 40 0.59 6.82 -12.06
CA PRO A 40 1.36 6.72 -10.82
C PRO A 40 1.77 8.08 -10.25
N ASP A 41 2.12 9.04 -11.10
CA ASP A 41 2.42 10.42 -10.71
C ASP A 41 1.23 11.09 -10.02
N LYS A 42 0.04 10.97 -10.60
CA LYS A 42 -1.21 11.53 -10.04
C LYS A 42 -1.58 10.85 -8.73
N ALA A 43 -1.38 9.53 -8.62
CA ALA A 43 -1.62 8.80 -7.38
C ALA A 43 -0.68 9.25 -6.28
N TYR A 44 0.60 9.39 -6.57
CA TYR A 44 1.61 9.85 -5.62
C TYR A 44 1.35 11.30 -5.17
N ASP A 45 1.09 12.21 -6.11
CA ASP A 45 0.76 13.61 -5.80
C ASP A 45 -0.51 13.72 -4.94
N MET A 46 -1.52 12.92 -5.21
CA MET A 46 -2.73 12.86 -4.41
C MET A 46 -2.44 12.39 -2.99
N LEU A 47 -1.64 11.33 -2.83
CA LEU A 47 -1.26 10.81 -1.51
C LEU A 47 -0.44 11.81 -0.71
N CYS A 48 0.51 12.50 -1.35
CA CYS A 48 1.29 13.56 -0.69
C CYS A 48 0.39 14.71 -0.20
N ARG A 49 -0.57 15.16 -1.03
CA ARG A 49 -1.55 16.19 -0.62
C ARG A 49 -2.41 15.70 0.55
N LEU A 50 -2.98 14.50 0.44
CA LEU A 50 -3.80 13.92 1.50
C LEU A 50 -3.03 13.80 2.81
N CYS A 51 -1.79 13.35 2.77
CA CYS A 51 -0.93 13.29 3.96
C CYS A 51 -0.66 14.67 4.57
N ASN A 52 -0.46 15.69 3.74
CA ASN A 52 -0.26 17.07 4.21
C ASN A 52 -1.53 17.69 4.81
N GLU A 53 -2.70 17.38 4.28
CA GLU A 53 -3.99 17.86 4.76
C GLU A 53 -4.43 17.15 6.04
N GLU A 54 -4.33 15.82 6.05
CA GLU A 54 -4.87 14.98 7.12
C GLU A 54 -3.90 14.69 8.26
N GLN A 55 -2.58 14.87 8.03
CA GLN A 55 -1.51 14.61 9.00
C GLN A 55 -1.66 13.23 9.68
N PRO A 56 -1.70 12.13 8.92
CA PRO A 56 -1.93 10.80 9.48
C PRO A 56 -0.78 10.39 10.40
N ARG A 57 -1.08 9.63 11.44
CA ARG A 57 -0.05 9.00 12.29
C ARG A 57 0.55 7.74 11.67
N LEU A 58 -0.16 7.13 10.71
CA LEU A 58 0.26 5.86 10.10
C LEU A 58 -0.24 5.76 8.67
N LEU A 59 0.61 5.31 7.77
CA LEU A 59 0.25 4.86 6.43
C LEU A 59 0.27 3.33 6.40
N ILE A 60 -0.71 2.73 5.74
CA ILE A 60 -0.75 1.28 5.52
C ILE A 60 -0.92 1.05 4.03
N GLY A 61 0.01 0.34 3.41
CA GLY A 61 -0.05 0.02 1.98
C GLY A 61 -0.02 -1.48 1.72
N THR A 62 -0.88 -1.97 0.85
CA THR A 62 -0.88 -3.37 0.42
C THR A 62 -0.51 -3.50 -1.04
N SER A 63 0.40 -4.42 -1.39
CA SER A 63 0.83 -4.66 -2.77
C SER A 63 1.35 -3.37 -3.42
N MET A 64 0.79 -2.92 -4.56
CA MET A 64 1.08 -1.63 -5.19
C MET A 64 0.93 -0.46 -4.20
N GLY A 65 -0.06 -0.51 -3.31
CA GLY A 65 -0.21 0.49 -2.26
C GLY A 65 0.98 0.54 -1.30
N GLY A 66 1.67 -0.58 -1.08
CA GLY A 66 2.92 -0.65 -0.33
C GLY A 66 4.07 0.07 -1.04
N MET A 67 4.17 -0.06 -2.37
CA MET A 67 5.12 0.70 -3.19
C MET A 67 4.88 2.22 -3.08
N PHE A 68 3.62 2.66 -3.10
CA PHE A 68 3.31 4.08 -2.91
C PHE A 68 3.59 4.54 -1.47
N ALA A 69 3.11 3.78 -0.47
CA ALA A 69 3.27 4.14 0.94
C ALA A 69 4.74 4.35 1.31
N GLN A 70 5.63 3.46 0.86
CA GLN A 70 7.04 3.56 1.17
C GLN A 70 7.70 4.81 0.57
N GLN A 71 7.19 5.35 -0.54
CA GLN A 71 7.72 6.56 -1.16
C GLN A 71 7.27 7.86 -0.47
N VAL A 72 6.13 7.85 0.25
CA VAL A 72 5.69 9.00 1.07
C VAL A 72 6.56 9.10 2.31
N ARG A 73 7.49 10.06 2.35
CA ARG A 73 8.51 10.19 3.40
C ARG A 73 7.99 10.86 4.66
N GLY A 74 8.64 10.56 5.81
CA GLY A 74 8.41 11.24 7.08
C GLY A 74 7.18 10.73 7.87
N TYR A 75 6.58 9.61 7.48
CA TYR A 75 5.45 8.99 8.18
C TYR A 75 5.81 7.58 8.66
N ARG A 76 5.18 7.12 9.75
CA ARG A 76 5.20 5.71 10.14
C ARG A 76 4.42 4.88 9.12
N LYS A 77 4.91 3.69 8.81
CA LYS A 77 4.35 2.87 7.72
C LYS A 77 4.24 1.39 8.09
N ILE A 78 3.17 0.77 7.60
CA ILE A 78 3.06 -0.70 7.49
C ILE A 78 2.87 -1.04 6.02
N LEU A 79 3.75 -1.85 5.49
CA LEU A 79 3.69 -2.38 4.13
C LEU A 79 3.32 -3.86 4.21
N VAL A 80 2.30 -4.28 3.49
CA VAL A 80 1.89 -5.69 3.46
C VAL A 80 2.07 -6.23 2.05
N ASN A 81 2.94 -7.23 1.91
CA ASN A 81 3.31 -7.80 0.62
C ASN A 81 3.58 -6.71 -0.43
N PRO A 82 4.48 -5.75 -0.15
CA PRO A 82 4.69 -4.62 -1.05
C PRO A 82 5.21 -5.06 -2.41
N ALA A 83 4.57 -4.59 -3.47
CA ALA A 83 4.94 -4.89 -4.85
C ALA A 83 5.79 -3.74 -5.40
N PHE A 84 7.10 -3.84 -5.30
CA PHE A 84 8.04 -2.79 -5.73
C PHE A 84 8.22 -2.71 -7.25
N HIS A 85 7.83 -3.75 -8.00
CA HIS A 85 7.96 -3.85 -9.47
C HIS A 85 6.61 -4.16 -10.12
N VAL A 86 5.63 -3.30 -9.89
CA VAL A 86 4.26 -3.43 -10.43
C VAL A 86 4.25 -3.37 -11.94
N SER A 87 5.15 -2.56 -12.55
CA SER A 87 5.24 -2.39 -14.00
C SER A 87 5.47 -3.72 -14.73
N ALA A 88 6.31 -4.59 -14.19
CA ALA A 88 6.59 -5.91 -14.77
C ALA A 88 5.32 -6.78 -14.83
N PHE A 89 4.54 -6.81 -13.75
CA PHE A 89 3.25 -7.49 -13.71
C PHE A 89 2.25 -6.85 -14.69
N MET A 90 2.15 -5.52 -14.71
CA MET A 90 1.22 -4.80 -15.59
C MET A 90 1.47 -5.10 -17.05
N ARG A 91 2.74 -5.26 -17.49
CA ARG A 91 3.10 -5.63 -18.86
C ARG A 91 2.53 -6.98 -19.29
N THR A 92 2.27 -7.89 -18.35
CA THR A 92 1.60 -9.18 -18.63
C THR A 92 0.09 -9.05 -18.71
N GLN A 93 -0.47 -7.87 -18.41
CA GLN A 93 -1.90 -7.61 -18.24
C GLN A 93 -2.42 -6.47 -19.12
N LEU A 94 -1.80 -6.22 -20.26
CA LEU A 94 -2.20 -5.12 -21.16
C LEU A 94 -3.68 -5.20 -21.59
N GLY A 95 -4.29 -4.04 -21.82
CA GLY A 95 -5.66 -3.87 -22.24
C GLY A 95 -6.62 -3.48 -21.11
N ILE A 96 -7.92 -3.60 -21.38
CA ILE A 96 -8.98 -3.21 -20.45
C ILE A 96 -9.07 -4.22 -19.30
N ARG A 97 -9.16 -3.71 -18.07
CA ARG A 97 -9.29 -4.47 -16.82
C ARG A 97 -10.45 -3.93 -16.00
N GLU A 98 -11.08 -4.80 -15.24
CA GLU A 98 -12.13 -4.43 -14.29
C GLU A 98 -11.53 -4.07 -12.93
N PHE A 99 -12.15 -3.10 -12.26
CA PHE A 99 -11.90 -2.90 -10.84
C PHE A 99 -12.58 -4.00 -10.02
N LEU A 100 -11.88 -4.51 -9.02
CA LEU A 100 -12.35 -5.60 -8.16
C LEU A 100 -13.39 -5.12 -7.12
N ASN A 101 -13.44 -3.84 -6.87
CA ASN A 101 -14.31 -3.23 -5.86
C ASN A 101 -14.95 -1.95 -6.43
N PRO A 102 -16.13 -1.56 -5.93
CA PRO A 102 -16.74 -0.28 -6.29
C PRO A 102 -15.80 0.89 -6.01
N ARG A 103 -15.86 1.91 -6.84
CA ARG A 103 -15.11 3.16 -6.68
C ARG A 103 -16.06 4.33 -6.44
N GLN A 104 -15.60 5.35 -5.74
CA GLN A 104 -16.39 6.56 -5.48
C GLN A 104 -16.67 7.36 -6.76
N ASP A 105 -15.75 7.30 -7.73
CA ASP A 105 -15.91 7.94 -9.05
C ASP A 105 -16.85 7.16 -10.00
N GLY A 106 -17.33 5.98 -9.60
CA GLY A 106 -18.20 5.12 -10.39
C GLY A 106 -17.48 4.38 -11.52
N ALA A 107 -16.17 4.51 -11.67
CA ALA A 107 -15.41 3.78 -12.68
C ALA A 107 -15.44 2.28 -12.41
N THR A 108 -15.75 1.49 -13.43
CA THR A 108 -15.81 0.02 -13.36
C THR A 108 -14.62 -0.64 -14.06
N HIS A 109 -13.96 0.08 -14.97
CA HIS A 109 -12.85 -0.42 -15.78
C HIS A 109 -11.73 0.62 -15.85
N TYR A 110 -10.54 0.15 -16.18
CA TYR A 110 -9.37 0.95 -16.51
C TYR A 110 -8.56 0.23 -17.60
N GLU A 111 -7.64 0.92 -18.23
CA GLU A 111 -6.80 0.35 -19.26
C GLU A 111 -5.33 0.33 -18.84
N ILE A 112 -4.68 -0.82 -19.02
CA ILE A 112 -3.23 -0.96 -18.89
C ILE A 112 -2.62 -0.81 -20.28
N THR A 113 -1.96 0.32 -20.51
CA THR A 113 -1.24 0.62 -21.74
C THR A 113 0.28 0.43 -21.55
N PRO A 114 1.06 0.25 -22.62
CA PRO A 114 2.52 0.28 -22.54
C PRO A 114 3.06 1.56 -21.89
N ASP A 115 2.50 2.72 -22.23
CA ASP A 115 2.91 4.02 -21.66
C ASP A 115 2.65 4.09 -20.14
N LEU A 116 1.56 3.50 -19.68
CA LEU A 116 1.27 3.39 -18.25
C LEU A 116 2.30 2.52 -17.54
N CYS A 117 2.67 1.38 -18.14
CA CYS A 117 3.72 0.51 -17.61
C CYS A 117 5.07 1.23 -17.53
N ASP A 118 5.41 2.01 -18.56
CA ASP A 118 6.63 2.82 -18.59
C ASP A 118 6.63 3.91 -17.51
N ALA A 119 5.46 4.51 -17.24
CA ALA A 119 5.32 5.49 -16.15
C ALA A 119 5.56 4.87 -14.78
N TYR A 120 5.00 3.68 -14.51
CA TYR A 120 5.28 2.92 -13.29
C TYR A 120 6.76 2.53 -13.19
N GLN A 121 7.36 2.04 -14.26
CA GLN A 121 8.78 1.65 -14.27
C GLN A 121 9.69 2.84 -13.92
N ARG A 122 9.45 4.02 -14.49
CA ARG A 122 10.22 5.23 -14.14
C ARG A 122 10.09 5.62 -12.67
N MET A 123 8.92 5.44 -12.06
CA MET A 123 8.72 5.66 -10.64
C MET A 123 9.48 4.62 -9.80
N GLU A 124 9.44 3.36 -10.19
CA GLU A 124 10.11 2.25 -9.51
C GLU A 124 11.63 2.41 -9.48
N GLU A 125 12.24 2.93 -10.53
CA GLU A 125 13.70 3.16 -10.63
C GLU A 125 14.25 4.05 -9.50
N ASN A 126 13.44 4.95 -8.96
CA ASN A 126 13.85 5.91 -7.94
C ASN A 126 13.11 5.74 -6.60
N GLN A 127 12.32 4.69 -6.45
CA GLN A 127 11.40 4.55 -5.33
C GLN A 127 12.07 4.51 -3.94
N PHE A 128 13.31 4.08 -3.84
CA PHE A 128 14.07 4.04 -2.59
C PHE A 128 14.97 5.25 -2.38
N ALA A 129 15.02 6.21 -3.31
CA ALA A 129 15.81 7.41 -3.15
C ALA A 129 15.31 8.29 -2.00
N GLY A 130 16.23 8.88 -1.23
CA GLY A 130 15.89 9.83 -0.18
C GLY A 130 15.26 9.22 1.09
N ILE A 131 15.43 7.93 1.34
CA ILE A 131 15.04 7.30 2.60
C ILE A 131 15.85 7.91 3.74
N SER A 132 15.17 8.51 4.72
CA SER A 132 15.76 9.06 5.94
C SER A 132 15.95 7.99 7.02
N ASP A 133 16.70 8.31 8.06
CA ASP A 133 16.83 7.43 9.24
C ASP A 133 15.47 7.21 9.90
N PHE A 134 14.65 8.26 9.98
CA PHE A 134 13.27 8.13 10.46
C PHE A 134 12.47 7.10 9.64
N ASP A 135 12.55 7.16 8.30
CA ASP A 135 11.83 6.20 7.45
C ASP A 135 12.36 4.77 7.66
N ARG A 136 13.68 4.59 7.81
CA ARG A 136 14.27 3.26 8.07
C ARG A 136 13.77 2.63 9.36
N GLU A 137 13.66 3.42 10.42
CA GLU A 137 13.25 2.99 11.74
C GLU A 137 11.73 2.85 11.90
N ASN A 138 10.95 3.58 11.10
CA ASN A 138 9.51 3.69 11.25
C ASN A 138 8.71 3.06 10.09
N THR A 139 9.36 2.24 9.25
CA THR A 139 8.69 1.43 8.23
C THR A 139 8.75 -0.05 8.61
N TYR A 140 7.60 -0.67 8.71
CA TYR A 140 7.41 -2.08 9.08
C TYR A 140 6.83 -2.81 7.88
N ALA A 141 7.35 -3.99 7.55
CA ALA A 141 6.76 -4.80 6.49
C ALA A 141 6.32 -6.17 7.00
N LEU A 142 5.21 -6.63 6.44
CA LEU A 142 4.62 -7.94 6.66
C LEU A 142 4.65 -8.70 5.33
N PHE A 143 5.22 -9.90 5.34
CA PHE A 143 5.35 -10.76 4.17
C PHE A 143 4.62 -12.08 4.38
N GLY A 144 3.72 -12.43 3.45
CA GLY A 144 3.00 -13.69 3.48
C GLY A 144 3.90 -14.86 3.04
N THR A 145 3.97 -15.91 3.85
CA THR A 145 4.79 -17.10 3.53
C THR A 145 4.31 -17.85 2.29
N ASN A 146 3.05 -17.67 1.92
CA ASN A 146 2.42 -18.29 0.76
C ASN A 146 2.12 -17.29 -0.36
N ASP A 147 2.75 -16.10 -0.34
CA ASP A 147 2.64 -15.12 -1.42
C ASP A 147 3.41 -15.62 -2.65
N THR A 148 2.68 -15.99 -3.70
CA THR A 148 3.22 -16.44 -4.99
C THR A 148 3.28 -15.34 -6.05
N LEU A 149 2.76 -14.13 -5.73
CA LEU A 149 2.66 -13.02 -6.68
C LEU A 149 3.80 -12.03 -6.55
N VAL A 150 4.27 -11.79 -5.31
CA VAL A 150 5.27 -10.77 -5.01
C VAL A 150 6.35 -11.31 -4.09
N GLN A 151 7.61 -11.03 -4.42
CA GLN A 151 8.79 -11.42 -3.62
C GLN A 151 9.64 -10.17 -3.35
N GLY A 152 9.16 -9.28 -2.47
CA GLY A 152 9.82 -8.03 -2.14
C GLY A 152 10.68 -8.06 -0.87
N PHE A 153 10.85 -9.21 -0.21
CA PHE A 153 11.51 -9.29 1.09
C PHE A 153 12.98 -8.89 1.04
N GLU A 154 13.75 -9.44 0.11
CA GLU A 154 15.20 -9.17 0.00
C GLU A 154 15.44 -7.68 -0.28
N GLU A 155 14.78 -7.14 -1.30
CA GLU A 155 14.89 -5.72 -1.65
C GLU A 155 14.44 -4.80 -0.50
N TYR A 156 13.37 -5.15 0.21
CA TYR A 156 12.92 -4.41 1.38
C TYR A 156 14.02 -4.34 2.48
N THR A 157 14.65 -5.46 2.79
CA THR A 157 15.64 -5.56 3.86
C THR A 157 16.96 -4.85 3.55
N GLU A 158 17.23 -4.52 2.30
CA GLU A 158 18.34 -3.64 1.92
C GLU A 158 18.14 -2.19 2.38
N HIS A 159 16.89 -1.78 2.58
CA HIS A 159 16.51 -0.40 2.84
C HIS A 159 15.92 -0.16 4.23
N TYR A 160 15.27 -1.16 4.83
CA TYR A 160 14.50 -1.05 6.06
C TYR A 160 14.84 -2.14 7.08
N GLN A 161 14.54 -1.88 8.38
CA GLN A 161 14.98 -2.75 9.47
C GLN A 161 13.90 -3.74 9.95
N HIS A 162 12.61 -3.41 9.80
CA HIS A 162 11.53 -4.17 10.42
C HIS A 162 10.74 -4.99 9.41
N ALA A 163 11.09 -6.26 9.29
CA ALA A 163 10.40 -7.22 8.44
C ALA A 163 9.88 -8.40 9.29
N THR A 164 8.67 -8.84 9.02
CA THR A 164 8.03 -9.97 9.71
C THR A 164 7.30 -10.84 8.71
N TRP A 165 7.46 -12.16 8.82
CA TRP A 165 6.69 -13.13 8.06
C TRP A 165 5.41 -13.49 8.80
N PHE A 166 4.32 -13.71 8.05
CA PHE A 166 3.08 -14.25 8.56
C PHE A 166 2.58 -15.38 7.69
N GLU A 167 1.83 -16.30 8.26
CA GLU A 167 1.18 -17.36 7.50
C GLU A 167 -0.01 -16.78 6.70
N GLY A 168 0.16 -16.64 5.40
CA GLY A 168 -0.85 -16.04 4.54
C GLY A 168 -0.37 -15.87 3.11
N GLU A 169 -1.32 -15.53 2.26
CA GLU A 169 -1.15 -15.30 0.82
C GLU A 169 -0.92 -13.81 0.51
N HIS A 170 -0.88 -13.46 -0.78
CA HIS A 170 -0.72 -12.08 -1.23
C HIS A 170 -1.83 -11.14 -0.71
N ARG A 171 -3.07 -11.61 -0.71
CA ARG A 171 -4.22 -10.81 -0.25
C ARG A 171 -4.48 -11.05 1.23
N LEU A 172 -4.65 -9.95 1.96
CA LEU A 172 -5.09 -10.00 3.35
C LEU A 172 -6.53 -10.53 3.43
N ASN A 173 -6.71 -11.56 4.24
CA ASN A 173 -8.03 -11.97 4.69
C ASN A 173 -8.39 -11.32 6.05
N PRO A 174 -9.66 -11.37 6.47
CA PRO A 174 -10.10 -10.75 7.73
C PRO A 174 -9.37 -11.27 8.98
N ASP A 175 -9.07 -12.56 9.03
CA ASP A 175 -8.42 -13.20 10.19
C ASP A 175 -6.97 -12.74 10.33
N VAL A 176 -6.21 -12.71 9.23
CA VAL A 176 -4.85 -12.15 9.20
C VAL A 176 -4.85 -10.67 9.53
N THR A 177 -5.81 -9.91 8.99
CA THR A 177 -5.94 -8.49 9.32
C THR A 177 -6.13 -8.29 10.83
N LYS A 178 -7.02 -9.07 11.44
CA LYS A 178 -7.32 -9.00 12.88
C LYS A 178 -6.15 -9.50 13.74
N ALA A 179 -5.53 -10.61 13.37
CA ALA A 179 -4.54 -11.28 14.21
C ALA A 179 -3.13 -10.69 14.07
N ILE A 180 -2.77 -10.11 12.93
CA ILE A 180 -1.41 -9.67 12.61
C ILE A 180 -1.34 -8.16 12.42
N VAL A 181 -2.18 -7.60 11.51
CA VAL A 181 -2.06 -6.19 11.12
C VAL A 181 -2.53 -5.27 12.25
N VAL A 182 -3.69 -5.52 12.84
CA VAL A 182 -4.27 -4.68 13.91
C VAL A 182 -3.38 -4.60 15.15
N PRO A 183 -2.82 -5.69 15.69
CA PRO A 183 -1.87 -5.60 16.80
C PRO A 183 -0.63 -4.76 16.50
N LEU A 184 -0.09 -4.86 15.28
CA LEU A 184 1.04 -4.04 14.85
C LEU A 184 0.66 -2.56 14.77
N ILE A 185 -0.51 -2.22 14.21
CA ILE A 185 -1.04 -0.86 14.20
C ILE A 185 -1.10 -0.30 15.63
N LYS A 186 -1.74 -1.03 16.53
CA LYS A 186 -1.88 -0.60 17.93
C LYS A 186 -0.54 -0.43 18.66
N LYS A 187 0.44 -1.28 18.35
CA LYS A 187 1.80 -1.14 18.87
C LYS A 187 2.45 0.16 18.38
N ILE A 188 2.37 0.45 17.08
CA ILE A 188 2.99 1.63 16.46
C ILE A 188 2.32 2.93 16.95
N LEU A 189 1.01 2.96 17.09
CA LEU A 189 0.27 4.15 17.53
C LEU A 189 0.50 4.51 19.00
N ARG A 190 1.04 3.57 19.83
CA ARG A 190 1.40 3.83 21.23
C ARG A 190 2.80 4.41 21.41
N GLN A 191 3.61 4.41 20.37
CA GLN A 191 4.95 5.03 20.32
C GLN A 191 4.84 6.53 19.98
#